data_e6388e2c79c4e43f912763ade4e1bc3f
#
_entry.id   e6388e2c79c4e43f912763ade4e1bc3f
#
_cell.length_a   1.000
_cell.length_b   1.000
_cell.length_c   1.000
_cell.angle_alpha   90.00
_cell.angle_beta   90.00
_cell.angle_gamma   90.00
#
_symmetry.space_group_name_H-M   'P 1'
#
loop_
_entity.id
_entity.type
_entity.pdbx_description
1 polymer ?
#
loop_
_entity_poly.entity_id
_entity_poly.type
_entity_poly.pdbx_seq_one_letter_code
_entity_poly.pdbx_strand_id
1 'polypeptide(L)'
;YIGIESSNANVLKDIKRFTVNNDEQYKIIKKLKKSGIYVKSMFMFGNPEDSVETIKKTIEYSKFLPNQLVQFSVFTPYPGTPAYNEFKNKIVVHKFEKFNQYNLVYEHKSLNNDIIIKLKNLGYRKFYSDIRNLFVIFLSLTSFLRK
;
A
#
# COMPACT_ATOMS: atom_id res chain seq x y z
N TYR A 1 11.51 -0.89 5.72
CA TYR A 1 10.12 -0.71 5.31
C TYR A 1 9.75 0.76 5.39
N ILE A 2 9.05 1.30 4.38
CA ILE A 2 8.63 2.69 4.31
C ILE A 2 7.13 2.74 4.03
N GLY A 3 6.35 3.36 4.92
CA GLY A 3 4.93 3.63 4.71
C GLY A 3 4.77 4.81 3.75
N ILE A 4 4.25 4.53 2.57
CA ILE A 4 3.87 5.52 1.55
C ILE A 4 2.38 5.82 1.65
N GLU A 5 1.60 4.81 1.98
CA GLU A 5 0.15 4.72 2.14
C GLU A 5 -0.60 4.98 0.84
N SER A 6 -0.51 6.15 0.24
CA SER A 6 -1.19 6.53 -1.01
C SER A 6 -0.34 7.51 -1.81
N SER A 7 -0.56 7.60 -3.12
CA SER A 7 -0.04 8.68 -3.98
C SER A 7 -0.97 9.90 -4.01
N ASN A 8 -2.16 9.80 -3.43
CA ASN A 8 -3.18 10.84 -3.49
C ASN A 8 -3.11 11.73 -2.24
N ALA A 9 -2.90 13.04 -2.44
CA ALA A 9 -2.74 14.01 -1.36
C ALA A 9 -3.99 14.13 -0.46
N ASN A 10 -5.21 14.00 -1.03
CA ASN A 10 -6.44 14.09 -0.25
C ASN A 10 -6.60 12.86 0.67
N VAL A 11 -6.28 11.66 0.16
CA VAL A 11 -6.27 10.43 0.97
C VAL A 11 -5.26 10.55 2.11
N LEU A 12 -4.06 11.05 1.82
CA LEU A 12 -3.02 11.24 2.84
C LEU A 12 -3.43 12.26 3.90
N LYS A 13 -4.06 13.36 3.50
CA LYS A 13 -4.57 14.38 4.41
C LYS A 13 -5.66 13.82 5.34
N ASP A 14 -6.59 13.03 4.80
CA ASP A 14 -7.68 12.42 5.56
C ASP A 14 -7.17 11.49 6.67
N ILE A 15 -6.19 10.66 6.36
CA ILE A 15 -5.53 9.79 7.36
C ILE A 15 -4.48 10.53 8.22
N LYS A 16 -4.46 11.86 8.19
CA LYS A 16 -3.54 12.72 8.94
C LYS A 16 -2.06 12.39 8.73
N ARG A 17 -1.73 11.94 7.53
CA ARG A 17 -0.36 11.60 7.14
C ARG A 17 0.29 12.81 6.49
N PHE A 18 1.12 13.51 7.25
CA PHE A 18 1.99 14.56 6.73
C PHE A 18 3.18 13.89 6.05
N THR A 19 3.12 13.77 4.74
CA THR A 19 4.19 13.14 3.98
C THR A 19 4.95 14.17 3.16
N VAL A 20 6.21 13.88 2.94
CA VAL A 20 6.97 14.51 1.86
C VAL A 20 6.26 14.25 0.52
N ASN A 21 6.38 15.19 -0.42
CA ASN A 21 5.76 15.03 -1.74
C ASN A 21 6.33 13.83 -2.50
N ASN A 22 5.66 13.44 -3.58
CA ASN A 22 6.01 12.25 -4.35
C ASN A 22 7.45 12.30 -4.92
N ASP A 23 7.94 13.48 -5.29
CA ASP A 23 9.30 13.66 -5.82
C ASP A 23 10.36 13.44 -4.73
N GLU A 24 10.11 13.93 -3.52
CA GLU A 24 10.99 13.71 -2.38
C GLU A 24 11.00 12.24 -1.96
N GLN A 25 9.84 11.58 -1.94
CA GLN A 25 9.76 10.14 -1.69
C GLN A 25 10.62 9.36 -2.69
N TYR A 26 10.52 9.70 -3.99
CA TYR A 26 11.34 9.09 -5.02
C TYR A 26 12.84 9.30 -4.76
N LYS A 27 13.25 10.54 -4.44
CA LYS A 27 14.66 10.88 -4.15
C LYS A 27 15.19 10.11 -2.94
N ILE A 28 14.40 10.02 -1.86
CA ILE A 28 14.77 9.29 -0.64
C ILE A 28 14.97 7.80 -0.94
N ILE A 29 14.00 7.16 -1.60
CA ILE A 29 14.08 5.72 -1.93
C ILE A 29 15.25 5.46 -2.88
N LYS A 30 15.48 6.34 -3.86
CA LYS A 30 16.63 6.26 -4.79
C LYS A 30 17.95 6.34 -4.05
N LYS A 31 18.08 7.23 -3.06
CA LYS A 31 19.28 7.36 -2.21
C LYS A 31 19.52 6.09 -1.40
N LEU A 32 18.50 5.56 -0.75
CA LEU A 32 18.59 4.30 0.01
C LEU A 32 19.04 3.14 -0.88
N LYS A 33 18.43 3.00 -2.06
CA LYS A 33 18.83 1.97 -3.04
C LYS A 33 20.28 2.10 -3.46
N LYS A 34 20.77 3.34 -3.72
CA LYS A 34 22.19 3.58 -4.06
C LYS A 34 23.14 3.21 -2.92
N SER A 35 22.69 3.29 -1.67
CA SER A 35 23.44 2.87 -0.48
C SER A 35 23.34 1.36 -0.18
N GLY A 36 22.81 0.55 -1.12
CA GLY A 36 22.68 -0.91 -0.96
C GLY A 36 21.54 -1.34 -0.05
N ILE A 37 20.64 -0.42 0.34
CA ILE A 37 19.50 -0.72 1.21
C ILE A 37 18.32 -1.18 0.37
N TYR A 38 17.78 -2.37 0.65
CA TYR A 38 16.56 -2.88 0.05
C TYR A 38 15.35 -2.20 0.67
N VAL A 39 14.53 -1.55 -0.16
CA VAL A 39 13.34 -0.84 0.27
C VAL A 39 12.08 -1.60 -0.10
N LYS A 40 11.25 -1.86 0.89
CA LYS A 40 9.86 -2.30 0.73
C LYS A 40 8.93 -1.11 0.99
N SER A 41 8.24 -0.64 -0.04
CA SER A 41 7.23 0.40 0.07
C SER A 41 5.88 -0.20 0.44
N MET A 42 5.22 0.38 1.43
CA MET A 42 3.94 -0.10 1.95
C MET A 42 2.84 0.89 1.58
N PHE A 43 1.76 0.36 1.00
CA PHE A 43 0.58 1.10 0.55
C PHE A 43 -0.66 0.58 1.25
N MET A 44 -1.64 1.45 1.49
CA MET A 44 -2.88 1.12 2.16
C MET A 44 -4.07 1.52 1.28
N PHE A 45 -4.92 0.56 0.94
CA PHE A 45 -6.12 0.74 0.13
C PHE A 45 -7.38 0.72 0.99
N GLY A 46 -8.44 1.34 0.50
CA GLY A 46 -9.69 1.41 1.23
C GLY A 46 -9.67 2.40 2.38
N ASN A 47 -8.84 3.45 2.30
CA ASN A 47 -8.98 4.61 3.17
C ASN A 47 -10.30 5.33 2.85
N PRO A 48 -10.89 6.11 3.78
CA PRO A 48 -12.22 6.72 3.60
C PRO A 48 -12.38 7.53 2.32
N GLU A 49 -11.33 8.22 1.88
CA GLU A 49 -11.32 9.04 0.67
C GLU A 49 -10.81 8.30 -0.58
N ASP A 50 -10.58 7.00 -0.49
CA ASP A 50 -10.19 6.22 -1.65
C ASP A 50 -11.35 6.00 -2.63
N SER A 51 -10.99 5.86 -3.87
CA SER A 51 -11.82 5.38 -4.98
C SER A 51 -11.03 4.37 -5.81
N VAL A 52 -11.71 3.70 -6.73
CA VAL A 52 -11.04 2.81 -7.69
C VAL A 52 -9.94 3.56 -8.45
N GLU A 53 -10.19 4.84 -8.77
CA GLU A 53 -9.23 5.67 -9.51
C GLU A 53 -8.01 6.05 -8.66
N THR A 54 -8.20 6.49 -7.41
CA THR A 54 -7.07 6.85 -6.52
C THR A 54 -6.19 5.65 -6.26
N ILE A 55 -6.78 4.47 -6.05
CA ILE A 55 -6.04 3.22 -5.86
C ILE A 55 -5.27 2.83 -7.13
N LYS A 56 -5.87 2.94 -8.32
CA LYS A 56 -5.16 2.68 -9.58
C LYS A 56 -3.98 3.62 -9.78
N LYS A 57 -4.11 4.91 -9.47
CA LYS A 57 -3.00 5.88 -9.50
C LYS A 57 -1.90 5.49 -8.51
N THR A 58 -2.27 5.06 -7.31
CA THR A 58 -1.31 4.57 -6.29
C THR A 58 -0.57 3.30 -6.76
N ILE A 59 -1.25 2.39 -7.46
CA ILE A 59 -0.61 1.22 -8.08
C ILE A 59 0.42 1.64 -9.13
N GLU A 60 0.08 2.57 -10.03
CA GLU A 60 1.05 3.06 -11.03
C GLU A 60 2.23 3.79 -10.35
N TYR A 61 1.96 4.57 -9.32
CA TYR A 61 3.00 5.22 -8.53
C TYR A 61 3.93 4.21 -7.84
N SER A 62 3.41 3.10 -7.33
CA SER A 62 4.22 2.04 -6.72
C SER A 62 5.24 1.45 -7.68
N LYS A 63 4.91 1.37 -8.99
CA LYS A 63 5.83 0.94 -10.06
C LYS A 63 6.86 1.99 -10.41
N PHE A 64 6.48 3.27 -10.34
CA PHE A 64 7.38 4.39 -10.63
C PHE A 64 8.49 4.51 -9.59
N LEU A 65 8.21 4.21 -8.33
CA LEU A 65 9.21 4.29 -7.26
C LEU A 65 10.34 3.27 -7.47
N PRO A 66 11.59 3.64 -7.13
CA PRO A 66 12.75 2.76 -7.29
C PRO A 66 12.90 1.73 -6.14
N ASN A 67 11.82 1.35 -5.49
CA ASN A 67 11.75 0.31 -4.47
C ASN A 67 11.88 -1.09 -5.08
N GLN A 68 12.33 -2.05 -4.30
CA GLN A 68 12.52 -3.44 -4.73
C GLN A 68 11.29 -4.31 -4.41
N LEU A 69 10.56 -3.97 -3.38
CA LEU A 69 9.39 -4.72 -2.91
C LEU A 69 8.23 -3.78 -2.64
N VAL A 70 7.01 -4.31 -2.74
CA VAL A 70 5.79 -3.62 -2.32
C VAL A 70 4.96 -4.48 -1.37
N GLN A 71 4.16 -3.81 -0.57
CA GLN A 71 3.06 -4.41 0.17
C GLN A 71 1.81 -3.54 -0.01
N PHE A 72 0.69 -4.19 -0.33
CA PHE A 72 -0.62 -3.56 -0.35
C PHE A 72 -1.47 -4.15 0.78
N SER A 73 -1.82 -3.31 1.74
CA SER A 73 -2.70 -3.62 2.86
C SER A 73 -4.07 -2.96 2.67
N VAL A 74 -5.04 -3.33 3.48
CA VAL A 74 -6.37 -2.71 3.53
C VAL A 74 -6.51 -1.93 4.83
N PHE A 75 -7.02 -0.72 4.76
CA PHE A 75 -7.34 0.08 5.94
C PHE A 75 -8.27 -0.71 6.86
N THR A 76 -7.82 -0.92 8.08
CA THR A 76 -8.55 -1.70 9.08
C THR A 76 -8.62 -0.88 10.37
N PRO A 77 -9.80 -0.38 10.76
CA PRO A 77 -9.99 0.30 12.03
C PRO A 77 -9.94 -0.73 13.16
N TYR A 78 -8.77 -0.90 13.79
CA TYR A 78 -8.59 -1.86 14.87
C TYR A 78 -9.25 -1.40 16.18
N PRO A 79 -9.91 -2.30 16.93
CA PRO A 79 -10.41 -1.99 18.26
C PRO A 79 -9.36 -1.34 19.15
N GLY A 80 -9.76 -0.32 19.90
CA GLY A 80 -8.87 0.45 20.77
C GLY A 80 -8.14 1.61 20.07
N THR A 81 -8.31 1.79 18.75
CA THR A 81 -7.72 2.92 18.02
C THR A 81 -8.73 4.06 17.83
N PRO A 82 -8.27 5.32 17.63
CA PRO A 82 -9.15 6.43 17.26
C PRO A 82 -9.96 6.13 16.00
N ALA A 83 -9.35 5.49 14.99
CA ALA A 83 -10.03 5.07 13.77
C ALA A 83 -11.21 4.12 14.06
N TYR A 84 -11.06 3.17 14.98
CA TYR A 84 -12.18 2.30 15.37
C TYR A 84 -13.35 3.10 15.96
N ASN A 85 -13.07 4.06 16.84
CA ASN A 85 -14.10 4.89 17.44
C ASN A 85 -14.86 5.71 16.40
N GLU A 86 -14.18 6.19 15.37
CA GLU A 86 -14.75 6.94 14.26
C GLU A 86 -15.63 6.04 13.36
N PHE A 87 -15.18 4.82 13.09
CA PHE A 87 -15.82 3.90 12.13
C PHE A 87 -16.72 2.84 12.77
N LYS A 88 -16.80 2.76 14.11
CA LYS A 88 -17.54 1.68 14.81
C LYS A 88 -18.98 1.46 14.32
N ASN A 89 -19.69 2.54 13.99
CA ASN A 89 -21.08 2.47 13.50
C ASN A 89 -21.18 2.07 12.01
N LYS A 90 -20.05 2.00 11.31
CA LYS A 90 -19.95 1.58 9.91
C LYS A 90 -19.31 0.19 9.77
N ILE A 91 -18.92 -0.45 10.88
CA ILE A 91 -18.38 -1.81 10.84
C ILE A 91 -19.46 -2.78 10.39
N VAL A 92 -19.19 -3.51 9.31
CA VAL A 92 -20.09 -4.51 8.72
C VAL A 92 -19.62 -5.95 8.94
N VAL A 93 -18.38 -6.12 9.41
CA VAL A 93 -17.77 -7.43 9.69
C VAL A 93 -17.40 -7.48 11.17
N HIS A 94 -18.10 -8.35 11.94
CA HIS A 94 -17.90 -8.46 13.40
C HIS A 94 -16.98 -9.60 13.83
N LYS A 95 -16.42 -10.35 12.87
CA LYS A 95 -15.46 -11.41 13.14
C LYS A 95 -14.05 -10.84 13.24
N PHE A 96 -13.46 -10.85 14.43
CA PHE A 96 -12.15 -10.23 14.68
C PHE A 96 -11.01 -10.80 13.85
N GLU A 97 -11.07 -12.07 13.46
CA GLU A 97 -10.09 -12.67 12.55
C GLU A 97 -10.04 -12.01 11.17
N LYS A 98 -11.07 -11.24 10.80
CA LYS A 98 -11.13 -10.46 9.56
C LYS A 98 -10.48 -9.08 9.67
N PHE A 99 -10.15 -8.64 10.89
CA PHE A 99 -9.42 -7.38 11.12
C PHE A 99 -7.91 -7.63 10.94
N ASN A 100 -7.50 -7.95 9.74
CA ASN A 100 -6.16 -8.48 9.44
C ASN A 100 -5.45 -7.80 8.27
N GLN A 101 -5.85 -6.59 7.88
CA GLN A 101 -5.30 -5.81 6.76
C GLN A 101 -5.49 -6.44 5.36
N TYR A 102 -6.31 -7.49 5.25
CA TYR A 102 -6.63 -8.12 3.96
C TYR A 102 -8.08 -7.90 3.54
N ASN A 103 -8.95 -7.53 4.47
CA ASN A 103 -10.38 -7.37 4.26
C ASN A 103 -10.83 -5.95 4.55
N LEU A 104 -11.79 -5.45 3.76
CA LEU A 104 -12.54 -4.24 4.09
C LEU A 104 -13.62 -4.60 5.09
N VAL A 105 -13.50 -4.12 6.33
CA VAL A 105 -14.40 -4.51 7.44
C VAL A 105 -15.47 -3.49 7.77
N TYR A 106 -15.49 -2.37 7.06
CA TYR A 106 -16.45 -1.29 7.26
C TYR A 106 -17.14 -0.89 5.96
N GLU A 107 -18.31 -0.27 6.06
CA GLU A 107 -19.05 0.27 4.93
C GLU A 107 -18.30 1.47 4.35
N HIS A 108 -17.84 1.32 3.11
CA HIS A 108 -17.12 2.35 2.39
C HIS A 108 -18.02 2.97 1.32
N LYS A 109 -17.92 4.29 1.10
CA LYS A 109 -18.78 5.06 0.19
C LYS A 109 -18.77 4.60 -1.28
N SER A 110 -17.69 3.99 -1.75
CA SER A 110 -17.49 3.64 -3.18
C SER A 110 -16.79 2.31 -3.42
N LEU A 111 -16.34 1.62 -2.37
CA LEU A 111 -15.60 0.37 -2.47
C LEU A 111 -16.29 -0.73 -1.67
N ASN A 112 -16.10 -1.96 -2.12
CA ASN A 112 -16.45 -3.16 -1.35
C ASN A 112 -15.25 -4.11 -1.29
N ASN A 113 -15.38 -5.19 -0.52
CA ASN A 113 -14.29 -6.13 -0.30
C ASN A 113 -13.80 -6.77 -1.60
N ASP A 114 -14.68 -7.12 -2.53
CA ASP A 114 -14.32 -7.76 -3.80
C ASP A 114 -13.52 -6.82 -4.70
N ILE A 115 -13.93 -5.56 -4.76
CA ILE A 115 -13.19 -4.51 -5.49
C ILE A 115 -11.79 -4.33 -4.90
N ILE A 116 -11.67 -4.25 -3.58
CA ILE A 116 -10.38 -4.11 -2.89
C ILE A 116 -9.47 -5.29 -3.19
N ILE A 117 -9.97 -6.53 -3.09
CA ILE A 117 -9.19 -7.73 -3.40
C ILE A 117 -8.71 -7.71 -4.85
N LYS A 118 -9.61 -7.38 -5.80
CA LYS A 118 -9.24 -7.27 -7.22
C LYS A 118 -8.16 -6.21 -7.46
N LEU A 119 -8.25 -5.06 -6.80
CA LEU A 119 -7.26 -3.98 -6.93
C LEU A 119 -5.92 -4.35 -6.28
N LYS A 120 -5.92 -5.02 -5.14
CA LYS A 120 -4.68 -5.55 -4.54
C LYS A 120 -3.99 -6.54 -5.47
N ASN A 121 -4.74 -7.51 -6.00
CA ASN A 121 -4.20 -8.50 -6.93
C ASN A 121 -3.66 -7.84 -8.21
N LEU A 122 -4.38 -6.82 -8.72
CA LEU A 122 -3.90 -6.01 -9.83
C LEU A 122 -2.58 -5.30 -9.49
N GLY A 123 -2.47 -4.72 -8.28
CA GLY A 123 -1.28 -4.04 -7.82
C GLY A 123 -0.07 -4.98 -7.77
N TYR A 124 -0.20 -6.14 -7.13
CA TYR A 124 0.86 -7.14 -7.08
C TYR A 124 1.24 -7.63 -8.49
N ARG A 125 0.25 -7.97 -9.31
CA ARG A 125 0.51 -8.41 -10.68
C ARG A 125 1.25 -7.34 -11.49
N LYS A 126 0.79 -6.08 -11.48
CA LYS A 126 1.43 -4.99 -12.22
C LYS A 126 2.84 -4.68 -11.72
N PHE A 127 3.06 -4.73 -10.42
CA PHE A 127 4.39 -4.47 -9.86
C PHE A 127 5.37 -5.59 -10.20
N TYR A 128 5.01 -6.84 -9.93
CA TYR A 128 5.91 -7.98 -10.07
C TYR A 128 6.02 -8.52 -11.51
N SER A 129 5.12 -8.16 -12.42
CA SER A 129 5.29 -8.45 -13.86
C SER A 129 6.13 -7.40 -14.61
N ASP A 130 6.48 -6.29 -13.97
CA ASP A 130 7.39 -5.31 -14.57
C ASP A 130 8.82 -5.89 -14.62
N ILE A 131 9.41 -5.91 -15.83
CA ILE A 131 10.72 -6.53 -16.06
C ILE A 131 11.83 -5.92 -15.18
N ARG A 132 11.71 -4.64 -14.83
CA ARG A 132 12.66 -3.98 -13.93
C ARG A 132 12.65 -4.61 -12.52
N ASN A 133 11.46 -4.97 -12.04
CA ASN A 133 11.27 -5.57 -10.72
C ASN A 133 11.63 -7.06 -10.73
N LEU A 134 11.30 -7.79 -11.81
CA LEU A 134 11.72 -9.18 -12.00
C LEU A 134 13.25 -9.32 -11.98
N PHE A 135 13.97 -8.43 -12.66
CA PHE A 135 15.43 -8.44 -12.67
C PHE A 135 16.04 -8.21 -11.28
N VAL A 136 15.46 -7.29 -10.50
CA VAL A 136 15.91 -7.03 -9.12
C VAL A 136 15.68 -8.23 -8.21
N ILE A 137 14.53 -8.90 -8.34
CA ILE A 137 14.23 -10.13 -7.58
C ILE A 137 15.20 -11.24 -7.95
N PHE A 138 15.47 -11.43 -9.23
CA PHE A 138 16.42 -12.44 -9.71
C PHE A 138 17.83 -12.19 -9.15
N LEU A 139 18.33 -10.94 -9.20
CA LEU A 139 19.63 -10.59 -8.63
C LEU A 139 19.68 -10.81 -7.11
N SER A 140 18.60 -10.54 -6.38
CA SER A 140 18.55 -10.75 -4.94
C SER A 140 18.60 -12.25 -4.58
N LEU A 141 17.92 -13.08 -5.35
CA LEU A 141 17.95 -14.54 -5.18
C LEU A 141 19.35 -15.12 -5.45
N THR A 142 20.02 -14.68 -6.52
CA THR A 142 21.38 -15.14 -6.84
C THR A 142 22.43 -14.68 -5.81
N SER A 143 22.26 -13.51 -5.22
CA SER A 143 23.14 -13.05 -4.14
C SER A 143 22.95 -13.82 -2.83
N PHE A 144 21.74 -14.31 -2.56
CA PHE A 144 21.44 -15.13 -1.40
C PHE A 144 22.03 -16.55 -1.54
N LEU A 145 22.03 -17.10 -2.75
CA LEU A 145 22.59 -18.44 -3.04
C LEU A 145 24.13 -18.48 -3.07
N ARG A 146 24.80 -17.31 -3.08
CA ARG A 146 26.26 -17.18 -3.06
C ARG A 146 26.85 -17.05 -1.65
N LYS A 147 26.03 -17.02 -0.62
CA LYS A 147 26.44 -17.04 0.80
C LYS A 147 26.22 -18.43 1.41
#